data_f880fd4d2c66878632fc9459337d0bf8
#
_entry.id   f880fd4d2c66878632fc9459337d0bf8
#
_cell.length_a   1.000
_cell.length_b   1.000
_cell.length_c   1.000
_cell.angle_alpha   90.00
_cell.angle_beta   90.00
_cell.angle_gamma   90.00
#
_symmetry.space_group_name_H-M   'P 1'
#
loop_
_entity.id
_entity.type
_entity.pdbx_description
1 polymer ?
#
loop_
_entity_poly.entity_id
_entity_poly.type
_entity_poly.pdbx_seq_one_letter_code
_entity_poly.pdbx_strand_id
1 'polypeptide(L)'
;ETLIHATDGTFYTKTVTGPLGESIHAQYGILGNQTTAVIELAQASGLELVSPVQRSPLYTTSFGTGELILAALEHNIDTVILCLGGSATNDGGIGLMSALGASFTAAEGLSVSVNGMGLAAIHHIDLQHLDPRLKNVKFIAACDVTNPLTGDNGATRVFAQQKGASADDLEQLEQGMKNYARCIYRCCGKEVDTIPGSGAAGGVGAALMAFLDARLQPGISLVLEAIQYTQHLKYAALAIVGEGKLDSQSLNGKAPVGAAKVAQMMGVPVIAIAGYIDDQLDLNELRQCGIEACFSVVNGPCDLPTALSQGESNLIRLGENLAGYFRAILS
;
A
#
# COMPACT_ATOMS: atom_id res chain seq x y z
N GLU A 1 0.46 7.84 -8.21
CA GLU A 1 0.91 8.52 -9.45
C GLU A 1 1.03 7.55 -10.64
N THR A 2 1.80 6.45 -10.50
CA THR A 2 2.07 5.50 -11.60
C THR A 2 0.80 5.02 -12.32
N LEU A 3 -0.23 4.61 -11.58
CA LEU A 3 -1.50 4.13 -12.14
C LEU A 3 -2.22 5.22 -12.95
N ILE A 4 -2.22 6.46 -12.46
CA ILE A 4 -2.87 7.58 -13.14
C ILE A 4 -2.17 7.89 -14.46
N HIS A 5 -0.83 8.01 -14.44
CA HIS A 5 -0.06 8.24 -15.67
C HIS A 5 -0.17 7.09 -16.66
N ALA A 6 -0.10 5.84 -16.19
CA ALA A 6 -0.15 4.66 -17.05
C ALA A 6 -1.50 4.47 -17.77
N THR A 7 -2.56 5.14 -17.31
CA THR A 7 -3.91 5.03 -17.86
C THR A 7 -4.44 6.33 -18.45
N ASP A 8 -3.60 7.37 -18.61
CA ASP A 8 -4.02 8.71 -19.01
C ASP A 8 -5.14 9.28 -18.13
N GLY A 9 -5.05 9.02 -16.82
CA GLY A 9 -6.00 9.46 -15.81
C GLY A 9 -5.82 10.92 -15.40
N THR A 10 -6.65 11.39 -14.48
CA THR A 10 -6.68 12.79 -14.03
C THR A 10 -6.51 12.87 -12.51
N PHE A 11 -5.70 13.83 -12.05
CA PHE A 11 -5.55 14.16 -10.63
C PHE A 11 -6.54 15.24 -10.20
N TYR A 12 -7.04 15.08 -8.99
CA TYR A 12 -7.90 16.04 -8.31
C TYR A 12 -7.33 16.39 -6.93
N THR A 13 -7.57 17.61 -6.48
CA THR A 13 -7.15 18.09 -5.16
C THR A 13 -8.38 18.46 -4.35
N LYS A 14 -8.42 18.03 -3.09
CA LYS A 14 -9.47 18.37 -2.13
C LYS A 14 -8.86 18.90 -0.84
N THR A 15 -9.52 19.83 -0.20
CA THR A 15 -9.20 20.22 1.18
C THR A 15 -9.84 19.20 2.12
N VAL A 16 -9.04 18.58 2.96
CA VAL A 16 -9.44 17.50 3.88
C VAL A 16 -8.77 17.67 5.24
N THR A 17 -9.18 16.85 6.19
CA THR A 17 -8.59 16.77 7.53
C THR A 17 -7.25 16.05 7.46
N GLY A 18 -6.20 16.68 7.96
CA GLY A 18 -4.87 16.10 8.12
C GLY A 18 -4.77 15.12 9.30
N PRO A 19 -3.62 14.45 9.48
CA PRO A 19 -3.47 13.43 10.52
C PRO A 19 -3.59 13.96 11.95
N LEU A 20 -3.35 15.26 12.20
CA LEU A 20 -3.49 15.90 13.51
C LEU A 20 -4.80 16.73 13.65
N GLY A 21 -5.72 16.62 12.68
CA GLY A 21 -6.99 17.34 12.67
C GLY A 21 -6.95 18.70 11.98
N GLU A 22 -5.81 19.12 11.45
CA GLU A 22 -5.64 20.35 10.68
C GLU A 22 -6.24 20.23 9.27
N SER A 23 -6.47 21.38 8.61
CA SER A 23 -6.95 21.41 7.23
C SER A 23 -5.76 21.36 6.26
N ILE A 24 -5.73 20.40 5.35
CA ILE A 24 -4.68 20.24 4.35
C ILE A 24 -5.25 20.05 2.94
N HIS A 25 -4.40 20.28 1.93
CA HIS A 25 -4.70 19.90 0.55
C HIS A 25 -4.14 18.52 0.26
N ALA A 26 -4.99 17.59 -0.16
CA ALA A 26 -4.63 16.22 -0.50
C ALA A 26 -5.11 15.86 -1.91
N GLN A 27 -4.37 15.00 -2.60
CA GLN A 27 -4.67 14.58 -3.96
C GLN A 27 -5.23 13.16 -4.01
N TYR A 28 -6.10 12.93 -5.00
CA TYR A 28 -6.50 11.60 -5.46
C TYR A 28 -6.57 11.59 -6.98
N GLY A 29 -6.63 10.44 -7.60
CA GLY A 29 -6.71 10.33 -9.05
C GLY A 29 -7.90 9.50 -9.51
N ILE A 30 -8.37 9.78 -10.73
CA ILE A 30 -9.32 8.94 -11.47
C ILE A 30 -8.57 8.35 -12.66
N LEU A 31 -8.61 7.03 -12.84
CA LEU A 31 -7.98 6.34 -13.96
C LEU A 31 -8.64 6.73 -15.28
N GLY A 32 -7.96 6.49 -16.41
CA GLY A 32 -8.46 6.81 -17.75
C GLY A 32 -9.78 6.14 -18.12
N ASN A 33 -10.18 5.06 -17.42
CA ASN A 33 -11.50 4.44 -17.58
C ASN A 33 -12.66 5.27 -16.99
N GLN A 34 -12.36 6.36 -16.27
CA GLN A 34 -13.28 7.30 -15.64
C GLN A 34 -14.21 6.68 -14.55
N THR A 35 -14.01 5.42 -14.17
CA THR A 35 -14.84 4.73 -13.17
C THR A 35 -14.04 4.21 -11.97
N THR A 36 -12.71 4.29 -12.01
CA THR A 36 -11.84 3.84 -10.93
C THR A 36 -11.10 5.01 -10.29
N ALA A 37 -11.29 5.21 -9.00
CA ALA A 37 -10.52 6.16 -8.20
C ALA A 37 -9.32 5.47 -7.55
N VAL A 38 -8.18 6.18 -7.50
CA VAL A 38 -6.98 5.78 -6.77
C VAL A 38 -6.69 6.81 -5.69
N ILE A 39 -6.64 6.38 -4.46
CA ILE A 39 -6.41 7.20 -3.28
C ILE A 39 -5.20 6.64 -2.53
N GLU A 40 -4.21 7.46 -2.26
CA GLU A 40 -3.12 7.12 -1.36
C GLU A 40 -3.48 7.64 0.04
N LEU A 41 -3.58 6.75 1.02
CA LEU A 41 -3.85 7.11 2.42
C LEU A 41 -2.85 8.16 2.92
N ALA A 42 -1.60 8.07 2.49
CA ALA A 42 -0.54 8.99 2.87
C ALA A 42 -0.79 10.45 2.46
N GLN A 43 -1.65 10.71 1.47
CA GLN A 43 -1.99 12.07 1.05
C GLN A 43 -2.78 12.85 2.13
N ALA A 44 -3.59 12.16 2.93
CA ALA A 44 -4.38 12.78 3.99
C ALA A 44 -3.99 12.33 5.40
N SER A 45 -3.41 11.15 5.54
CA SER A 45 -3.12 10.53 6.84
C SER A 45 -1.68 9.97 6.91
N GLY A 46 -0.77 10.60 6.16
CA GLY A 46 0.62 10.15 5.96
C GLY A 46 1.58 10.58 7.07
N LEU A 47 2.61 9.75 7.27
CA LEU A 47 3.66 10.00 8.27
C LEU A 47 4.52 11.22 7.93
N GLU A 48 4.70 11.53 6.65
CA GLU A 48 5.47 12.69 6.19
C GLU A 48 4.76 14.02 6.44
N LEU A 49 3.44 14.00 6.64
CA LEU A 49 2.66 15.17 7.02
C LEU A 49 2.86 15.55 8.50
N VAL A 50 3.43 14.64 9.30
CA VAL A 50 3.64 14.86 10.73
C VAL A 50 5.12 15.05 11.01
N SER A 51 5.49 16.20 11.57
CA SER A 51 6.87 16.46 11.97
C SER A 51 7.32 15.43 13.03
N PRO A 52 8.61 14.99 13.03
CA PRO A 52 9.08 13.95 13.94
C PRO A 52 8.74 14.19 15.41
N VAL A 53 8.75 15.45 15.85
CA VAL A 53 8.46 15.83 17.25
C VAL A 53 6.96 15.77 17.60
N GLN A 54 6.09 15.77 16.61
CA GLN A 54 4.62 15.71 16.79
C GLN A 54 4.05 14.31 16.53
N ARG A 55 4.91 13.35 16.16
CA ARG A 55 4.44 11.98 15.86
C ARG A 55 3.92 11.33 17.12
N SER A 56 2.66 10.96 17.11
CA SER A 56 2.01 10.16 18.14
C SER A 56 0.79 9.43 17.56
N PRO A 57 0.85 8.12 17.37
CA PRO A 57 -0.23 7.35 16.79
C PRO A 57 -1.45 7.24 17.72
N LEU A 58 -1.37 7.71 18.96
CA LEU A 58 -2.51 7.88 19.85
C LEU A 58 -3.46 8.97 19.36
N TYR A 59 -2.94 10.03 18.75
CA TYR A 59 -3.71 11.24 18.41
C TYR A 59 -3.96 11.43 16.92
N THR A 60 -3.24 10.69 16.06
CA THR A 60 -3.44 10.78 14.61
C THR A 60 -4.70 10.07 14.15
N THR A 61 -5.33 10.62 13.10
CA THR A 61 -6.59 10.13 12.55
C THR A 61 -6.50 9.84 11.05
N SER A 62 -7.23 8.84 10.60
CA SER A 62 -7.43 8.51 9.18
C SER A 62 -8.65 9.23 8.56
N PHE A 63 -9.25 10.21 9.25
CA PHE A 63 -10.50 10.87 8.85
C PHE A 63 -10.43 11.47 7.44
N GLY A 64 -9.37 12.22 7.12
CA GLY A 64 -9.21 12.84 5.80
C GLY A 64 -9.12 11.85 4.65
N THR A 65 -8.65 10.63 4.90
CA THR A 65 -8.69 9.56 3.89
C THR A 65 -10.13 9.19 3.54
N GLY A 66 -11.04 9.17 4.51
CA GLY A 66 -12.48 8.98 4.26
C GLY A 66 -13.09 10.15 3.48
N GLU A 67 -12.67 11.39 3.75
CA GLU A 67 -13.10 12.57 2.99
C GLU A 67 -12.62 12.52 1.53
N LEU A 68 -11.42 11.97 1.25
CA LEU A 68 -10.97 11.73 -0.13
C LEU A 68 -11.83 10.69 -0.84
N ILE A 69 -12.27 9.64 -0.13
CA ILE A 69 -13.21 8.65 -0.70
C ILE A 69 -14.53 9.33 -1.07
N LEU A 70 -15.11 10.16 -0.17
CA LEU A 70 -16.34 10.90 -0.47
C LEU A 70 -16.18 11.83 -1.66
N ALA A 71 -15.04 12.53 -1.77
CA ALA A 71 -14.74 13.38 -2.92
C ALA A 71 -14.66 12.58 -4.23
N ALA A 72 -14.05 11.40 -4.19
CA ALA A 72 -13.99 10.52 -5.36
C ALA A 72 -15.40 10.02 -5.78
N LEU A 73 -16.29 9.77 -4.82
CA LEU A 73 -17.68 9.39 -5.10
C LEU A 73 -18.51 10.45 -5.84
N GLU A 74 -18.03 11.69 -5.92
CA GLU A 74 -18.66 12.76 -6.72
C GLU A 74 -18.49 12.52 -8.23
N HIS A 75 -17.60 11.61 -8.68
CA HIS A 75 -17.25 11.34 -10.08
C HIS A 75 -17.92 10.08 -10.67
N ASN A 76 -18.99 9.57 -10.06
CA ASN A 76 -19.67 8.35 -10.54
C ASN A 76 -18.76 7.12 -10.70
N ILE A 77 -17.82 6.93 -9.78
CA ILE A 77 -16.92 5.78 -9.77
C ILE A 77 -17.62 4.50 -9.28
N ASP A 78 -17.17 3.37 -9.75
CA ASP A 78 -17.61 2.03 -9.34
C ASP A 78 -16.53 1.26 -8.57
N THR A 79 -15.29 1.73 -8.60
CA THR A 79 -14.15 1.10 -7.94
C THR A 79 -13.27 2.13 -7.24
N VAL A 80 -12.87 1.84 -6.00
CA VAL A 80 -11.85 2.59 -5.25
C VAL A 80 -10.67 1.67 -4.99
N ILE A 81 -9.49 2.09 -5.43
CA ILE A 81 -8.20 1.51 -5.06
C ILE A 81 -7.61 2.40 -3.97
N LEU A 82 -7.49 1.89 -2.75
CA LEU A 82 -6.88 2.59 -1.62
C LEU A 82 -5.50 2.02 -1.33
N CYS A 83 -4.45 2.84 -1.50
CA CYS A 83 -3.07 2.48 -1.21
C CYS A 83 -2.76 2.75 0.27
N LEU A 84 -2.34 1.71 1.02
CA LEU A 84 -2.21 1.74 2.47
C LEU A 84 -0.81 2.09 2.99
N GLY A 85 0.16 2.37 2.10
CA GLY A 85 1.52 2.71 2.48
C GLY A 85 1.66 4.06 3.19
N GLY A 86 2.71 4.23 4.00
CA GLY A 86 3.13 5.53 4.55
C GLY A 86 2.24 6.14 5.64
N SER A 87 1.37 5.39 6.32
CA SER A 87 0.43 5.91 7.31
C SER A 87 1.08 6.46 8.59
N ALA A 88 0.55 7.57 9.12
CA ALA A 88 0.87 8.08 10.46
C ALA A 88 -0.01 7.47 11.56
N THR A 89 -1.09 6.81 11.20
CA THR A 89 -2.20 6.44 12.07
C THR A 89 -2.09 5.03 12.64
N ASN A 90 -2.66 4.83 13.83
CA ASN A 90 -2.91 3.51 14.43
C ASN A 90 -4.31 3.54 15.07
N ASP A 91 -5.29 4.01 14.29
CA ASP A 91 -6.66 4.27 14.72
C ASP A 91 -7.65 3.18 14.25
N GLY A 92 -7.15 2.04 13.76
CA GLY A 92 -8.02 0.97 13.26
C GLY A 92 -8.87 1.36 12.06
N GLY A 93 -8.66 2.55 11.48
CA GLY A 93 -9.51 3.10 10.41
C GLY A 93 -10.83 3.70 10.90
N ILE A 94 -11.01 3.90 12.21
CA ILE A 94 -12.26 4.51 12.74
C ILE A 94 -12.42 5.95 12.25
N GLY A 95 -11.32 6.69 12.05
CA GLY A 95 -11.36 8.03 11.44
C GLY A 95 -11.94 7.98 10.04
N LEU A 96 -11.39 7.14 9.17
CA LEU A 96 -11.86 6.92 7.80
C LEU A 96 -13.34 6.55 7.76
N MET A 97 -13.75 5.58 8.58
CA MET A 97 -15.14 5.12 8.62
C MET A 97 -16.08 6.18 9.18
N SER A 98 -15.64 7.01 10.14
CA SER A 98 -16.43 8.11 10.66
C SER A 98 -16.69 9.18 9.59
N ALA A 99 -15.70 9.52 8.77
CA ALA A 99 -15.89 10.42 7.64
C ALA A 99 -16.91 9.86 6.63
N LEU A 100 -16.97 8.53 6.47
CA LEU A 100 -17.95 7.86 5.60
C LEU A 100 -19.34 7.71 6.23
N GLY A 101 -19.53 8.14 7.49
CA GLY A 101 -20.84 8.15 8.18
C GLY A 101 -21.02 7.05 9.24
N ALA A 102 -19.99 6.24 9.54
CA ALA A 102 -20.06 5.33 10.68
C ALA A 102 -19.96 6.09 12.01
N SER A 103 -20.59 5.59 13.07
CA SER A 103 -20.42 6.14 14.40
C SER A 103 -19.85 5.09 15.37
N PHE A 104 -18.98 5.57 16.26
CA PHE A 104 -18.31 4.79 17.29
C PHE A 104 -18.60 5.43 18.65
N THR A 105 -19.21 4.67 19.56
CA THR A 105 -19.65 5.19 20.86
C THR A 105 -19.16 4.35 22.01
N ALA A 106 -18.93 4.98 23.16
CA ALA A 106 -18.68 4.35 24.44
C ALA A 106 -19.96 3.73 25.03
N ALA A 107 -19.85 3.05 26.18
CA ALA A 107 -20.96 2.38 26.83
C ALA A 107 -22.11 3.36 27.19
N GLU A 108 -21.78 4.60 27.51
CA GLU A 108 -22.72 5.67 27.85
C GLU A 108 -23.37 6.33 26.63
N GLY A 109 -23.08 5.85 25.42
CA GLY A 109 -23.59 6.42 24.16
C GLY A 109 -22.86 7.67 23.69
N LEU A 110 -21.80 8.10 24.38
CA LEU A 110 -20.97 9.25 23.97
C LEU A 110 -20.03 8.84 22.83
N SER A 111 -19.85 9.75 21.87
CA SER A 111 -18.89 9.54 20.78
C SER A 111 -17.47 9.41 21.31
N VAL A 112 -16.69 8.45 20.77
CA VAL A 112 -15.27 8.32 21.07
C VAL A 112 -14.42 9.24 20.17
N SER A 113 -13.21 9.54 20.59
CA SER A 113 -12.23 10.20 19.70
C SER A 113 -11.89 9.31 18.52
N VAL A 114 -11.90 9.85 17.30
CA VAL A 114 -11.65 9.08 16.05
C VAL A 114 -10.15 9.01 15.75
N ASN A 115 -9.39 8.48 16.72
CA ASN A 115 -7.94 8.30 16.69
C ASN A 115 -7.55 7.07 17.52
N GLY A 116 -6.25 6.79 17.68
CA GLY A 116 -5.76 5.62 18.41
C GLY A 116 -6.25 5.52 19.85
N MET A 117 -6.38 6.65 20.55
CA MET A 117 -6.88 6.67 21.93
C MET A 117 -8.33 6.21 22.05
N GLY A 118 -9.16 6.52 21.08
CA GLY A 118 -10.57 6.17 21.12
C GLY A 118 -10.87 4.68 21.03
N LEU A 119 -9.96 3.87 20.49
CA LEU A 119 -10.17 2.44 20.25
C LEU A 119 -10.54 1.66 21.51
N ALA A 120 -9.92 1.96 22.63
CA ALA A 120 -10.17 1.28 23.91
C ALA A 120 -11.56 1.56 24.48
N ALA A 121 -12.13 2.73 24.15
CA ALA A 121 -13.44 3.16 24.67
C ALA A 121 -14.62 2.69 23.81
N ILE A 122 -14.39 2.14 22.61
CA ILE A 122 -15.46 1.70 21.72
C ILE A 122 -16.26 0.58 22.40
N HIS A 123 -17.56 0.80 22.50
CA HIS A 123 -18.52 -0.21 22.97
C HIS A 123 -19.51 -0.59 21.86
N HIS A 124 -19.94 0.36 21.04
CA HIS A 124 -20.88 0.16 19.95
C HIS A 124 -20.40 0.79 18.65
N ILE A 125 -20.69 0.10 17.54
CA ILE A 125 -20.39 0.56 16.15
C ILE A 125 -21.73 0.60 15.41
N ASP A 126 -22.08 1.75 14.84
CA ASP A 126 -23.27 1.91 14.02
C ASP A 126 -22.87 2.31 12.58
N LEU A 127 -23.39 1.56 11.62
CA LEU A 127 -23.13 1.70 10.17
C LEU A 127 -24.36 2.21 9.41
N GLN A 128 -25.46 2.56 10.10
CA GLN A 128 -26.75 2.91 9.45
C GLN A 128 -26.64 4.20 8.62
N HIS A 129 -25.75 5.10 8.99
CA HIS A 129 -25.57 6.40 8.34
C HIS A 129 -24.40 6.44 7.35
N LEU A 130 -23.86 5.28 6.97
CA LEU A 130 -22.86 5.20 5.90
C LEU A 130 -23.42 5.80 4.61
N ASP A 131 -22.58 6.54 3.88
CA ASP A 131 -22.95 7.10 2.59
C ASP A 131 -23.52 5.99 1.69
N PRO A 132 -24.77 6.13 1.20
CA PRO A 132 -25.44 5.05 0.46
C PRO A 132 -24.75 4.68 -0.86
N ARG A 133 -23.91 5.56 -1.42
CA ARG A 133 -23.14 5.32 -2.64
C ARG A 133 -22.11 4.20 -2.44
N LEU A 134 -21.59 4.03 -1.22
CA LEU A 134 -20.59 3.00 -0.89
C LEU A 134 -21.06 1.58 -1.20
N LYS A 135 -22.37 1.31 -1.18
CA LYS A 135 -22.94 -0.02 -1.46
C LYS A 135 -22.71 -0.50 -2.89
N ASN A 136 -22.48 0.43 -3.80
CA ASN A 136 -22.31 0.14 -5.23
C ASN A 136 -20.86 0.24 -5.67
N VAL A 137 -19.94 0.46 -4.75
CA VAL A 137 -18.51 0.64 -5.02
C VAL A 137 -17.72 -0.59 -4.57
N LYS A 138 -16.89 -1.09 -5.45
CA LYS A 138 -15.91 -2.12 -5.15
C LYS A 138 -14.67 -1.50 -4.51
N PHE A 139 -14.29 -1.98 -3.34
CA PHE A 139 -13.07 -1.54 -2.67
C PHE A 139 -11.93 -2.54 -2.84
N ILE A 140 -10.77 -2.03 -3.25
CA ILE A 140 -9.51 -2.77 -3.35
C ILE A 140 -8.48 -2.01 -2.51
N ALA A 141 -7.87 -2.70 -1.55
CA ALA A 141 -6.79 -2.13 -0.77
C ALA A 141 -5.44 -2.66 -1.28
N ALA A 142 -4.61 -1.76 -1.81
CA ALA A 142 -3.24 -2.07 -2.20
C ALA A 142 -2.40 -2.21 -0.93
N CYS A 143 -1.98 -3.45 -0.63
CA CYS A 143 -1.32 -3.80 0.62
C CYS A 143 -0.23 -4.84 0.36
N ASP A 144 1.02 -4.50 0.69
CA ASP A 144 2.18 -5.39 0.52
C ASP A 144 2.64 -6.02 1.86
N VAL A 145 1.89 -5.79 2.96
CA VAL A 145 2.15 -6.38 4.26
C VAL A 145 1.11 -7.41 4.64
N THR A 146 1.53 -8.44 5.35
CA THR A 146 0.67 -9.56 5.80
C THR A 146 0.40 -9.53 7.29
N ASN A 147 0.80 -8.46 7.99
CA ASN A 147 0.64 -8.34 9.43
C ASN A 147 -0.84 -8.41 9.85
N PRO A 148 -1.18 -9.20 10.87
CA PRO A 148 -2.52 -9.24 11.45
C PRO A 148 -2.82 -7.93 12.21
N LEU A 149 -4.05 -7.79 12.69
CA LEU A 149 -4.47 -6.59 13.40
C LEU A 149 -3.79 -6.48 14.76
N THR A 150 -3.75 -7.57 15.51
CA THR A 150 -3.20 -7.62 16.89
C THR A 150 -2.12 -8.69 17.08
N GLY A 151 -1.52 -8.74 18.26
CA GLY A 151 -0.46 -9.68 18.62
C GLY A 151 0.94 -9.18 18.31
N ASP A 152 1.95 -10.04 18.53
CA ASP A 152 3.36 -9.65 18.43
C ASP A 152 3.75 -9.18 17.01
N ASN A 153 3.11 -9.72 15.98
CA ASN A 153 3.28 -9.32 14.59
C ASN A 153 2.17 -8.36 14.11
N GLY A 154 1.36 -7.84 15.02
CA GLY A 154 0.22 -6.98 14.72
C GLY A 154 0.59 -5.56 14.36
N ALA A 155 -0.44 -4.80 13.92
CA ALA A 155 -0.31 -3.40 13.50
C ALA A 155 0.46 -2.53 14.49
N THR A 156 0.09 -2.61 15.76
CA THR A 156 0.66 -1.79 16.83
C THR A 156 2.10 -2.17 17.12
N ARG A 157 2.35 -3.44 17.40
CA ARG A 157 3.68 -3.92 17.84
C ARG A 157 4.75 -3.71 16.79
N VAL A 158 4.41 -3.88 15.51
CA VAL A 158 5.37 -3.78 14.40
C VAL A 158 5.55 -2.34 13.91
N PHE A 159 4.48 -1.55 13.83
CA PHE A 159 4.53 -0.29 13.10
C PHE A 159 4.32 0.98 13.92
N ALA A 160 3.78 0.90 15.16
CA ALA A 160 3.44 2.12 15.88
C ALA A 160 4.68 2.86 16.42
N GLN A 161 5.78 2.16 16.72
CA GLN A 161 7.01 2.80 17.19
C GLN A 161 7.60 3.79 16.16
N GLN A 162 7.66 3.42 14.88
CA GLN A 162 8.12 4.33 13.83
C GLN A 162 7.20 5.54 13.63
N LYS A 163 5.95 5.46 14.12
CA LYS A 163 4.95 6.53 14.12
C LYS A 163 5.00 7.39 15.40
N GLY A 164 5.98 7.13 16.27
CA GLY A 164 6.23 7.91 17.48
C GLY A 164 5.65 7.34 18.78
N ALA A 165 5.17 6.08 18.79
CA ALA A 165 4.69 5.45 20.01
C ALA A 165 5.82 5.15 20.99
N SER A 166 5.64 5.52 22.27
CA SER A 166 6.44 5.04 23.39
C SER A 166 6.07 3.60 23.76
N ALA A 167 6.83 2.99 24.68
CA ALA A 167 6.52 1.65 25.18
C ALA A 167 5.12 1.57 25.85
N ASP A 168 4.75 2.60 26.61
CA ASP A 168 3.43 2.67 27.27
C ASP A 168 2.31 2.87 26.23
N ASP A 169 2.55 3.69 25.19
CA ASP A 169 1.60 3.90 24.11
C ASP A 169 1.35 2.59 23.33
N LEU A 170 2.38 1.77 23.11
CA LEU A 170 2.24 0.48 22.45
C LEU A 170 1.27 -0.44 23.19
N GLU A 171 1.35 -0.49 24.52
CA GLU A 171 0.44 -1.33 25.31
C GLU A 171 -1.00 -0.79 25.26
N GLN A 172 -1.17 0.52 25.39
CA GLN A 172 -2.48 1.16 25.31
C GLN A 172 -3.14 0.96 23.94
N LEU A 173 -2.40 1.17 22.86
CA LEU A 173 -2.87 0.99 21.48
C LEU A 173 -3.22 -0.47 21.21
N GLU A 174 -2.39 -1.42 21.67
CA GLU A 174 -2.64 -2.86 21.48
C GLU A 174 -3.93 -3.30 22.21
N GLN A 175 -4.17 -2.83 23.44
CA GLN A 175 -5.41 -3.11 24.16
C GLN A 175 -6.62 -2.49 23.44
N GLY A 176 -6.47 -1.26 22.92
CA GLY A 176 -7.48 -0.59 22.10
C GLY A 176 -7.81 -1.38 20.84
N MET A 177 -6.77 -1.86 20.13
CA MET A 177 -6.94 -2.64 18.91
C MET A 177 -7.65 -3.99 19.17
N LYS A 178 -7.30 -4.68 20.27
CA LYS A 178 -8.00 -5.90 20.72
C LYS A 178 -9.46 -5.64 21.06
N ASN A 179 -9.75 -4.51 21.72
CA ASN A 179 -11.14 -4.12 21.99
C ASN A 179 -11.89 -3.86 20.67
N TYR A 180 -11.28 -3.14 19.75
CA TYR A 180 -11.86 -2.83 18.46
C TYR A 180 -12.18 -4.07 17.63
N ALA A 181 -11.27 -5.05 17.55
CA ALA A 181 -11.51 -6.33 16.88
C ALA A 181 -12.77 -7.03 17.44
N ARG A 182 -12.93 -7.06 18.77
CA ARG A 182 -14.15 -7.62 19.42
C ARG A 182 -15.41 -6.83 19.06
N CYS A 183 -15.30 -5.50 18.95
CA CYS A 183 -16.44 -4.66 18.56
C CYS A 183 -16.82 -4.88 17.09
N ILE A 184 -15.85 -5.05 16.17
CA ILE A 184 -16.10 -5.44 14.79
C ILE A 184 -16.86 -6.76 14.73
N TYR A 185 -16.39 -7.80 15.45
CA TYR A 185 -17.06 -9.09 15.47
C TYR A 185 -18.52 -8.97 15.96
N ARG A 186 -18.76 -8.21 17.02
CA ARG A 186 -20.13 -7.98 17.54
C ARG A 186 -21.01 -7.22 16.55
N CYS A 187 -20.45 -6.28 15.77
CA CYS A 187 -21.18 -5.45 14.84
C CYS A 187 -21.59 -6.21 13.57
N CYS A 188 -20.65 -6.94 12.95
CA CYS A 188 -20.87 -7.54 11.63
C CYS A 188 -20.49 -9.03 11.52
N GLY A 189 -20.12 -9.70 12.61
CA GLY A 189 -19.77 -11.12 12.63
C GLY A 189 -18.45 -11.49 11.94
N LYS A 190 -17.63 -10.50 11.58
CA LYS A 190 -16.37 -10.73 10.86
C LYS A 190 -15.19 -10.80 11.83
N GLU A 191 -14.44 -11.88 11.77
CA GLU A 191 -13.18 -12.05 12.49
C GLU A 191 -12.05 -11.47 11.63
N VAL A 192 -11.59 -10.26 11.96
CA VAL A 192 -10.51 -9.56 11.21
C VAL A 192 -9.17 -9.59 11.93
N ASP A 193 -9.14 -10.08 13.14
CA ASP A 193 -8.01 -9.99 14.08
C ASP A 193 -6.75 -10.64 13.51
N THR A 194 -6.88 -11.85 12.97
CA THR A 194 -5.78 -12.68 12.48
C THR A 194 -5.64 -12.72 10.96
N ILE A 195 -6.50 -11.97 10.24
CA ILE A 195 -6.45 -11.98 8.77
C ILE A 195 -5.15 -11.30 8.29
N PRO A 196 -4.37 -11.91 7.40
CA PRO A 196 -3.21 -11.29 6.82
C PRO A 196 -3.54 -9.94 6.16
N GLY A 197 -2.80 -8.89 6.52
CA GLY A 197 -3.01 -7.53 6.02
C GLY A 197 -4.05 -6.69 6.79
N SER A 198 -4.78 -7.27 7.75
CA SER A 198 -5.71 -6.51 8.60
C SER A 198 -5.03 -5.41 9.40
N GLY A 199 -3.75 -5.60 9.75
CA GLY A 199 -2.94 -4.63 10.46
C GLY A 199 -2.39 -3.50 9.58
N ALA A 200 -2.55 -3.58 8.26
CA ALA A 200 -2.03 -2.57 7.35
C ALA A 200 -2.56 -1.17 7.70
N ALA A 201 -1.68 -0.17 7.57
CA ALA A 201 -1.98 1.23 7.88
C ALA A 201 -2.57 1.44 9.28
N GLY A 202 -2.05 0.72 10.29
CA GLY A 202 -2.52 0.85 11.67
C GLY A 202 -3.96 0.38 11.88
N GLY A 203 -4.36 -0.68 11.17
CA GLY A 203 -5.67 -1.31 11.26
C GLY A 203 -6.70 -0.81 10.26
N VAL A 204 -6.37 0.12 9.36
CA VAL A 204 -7.26 0.52 8.25
C VAL A 204 -7.65 -0.70 7.40
N GLY A 205 -6.71 -1.64 7.18
CA GLY A 205 -6.99 -2.90 6.49
C GLY A 205 -8.17 -3.66 7.09
N ALA A 206 -8.23 -3.76 8.42
CA ALA A 206 -9.35 -4.42 9.12
C ALA A 206 -10.67 -3.68 8.89
N ALA A 207 -10.70 -2.34 9.01
CA ALA A 207 -11.90 -1.56 8.75
C ALA A 207 -12.44 -1.75 7.34
N LEU A 208 -11.55 -1.68 6.34
CA LEU A 208 -11.92 -1.86 4.94
C LEU A 208 -12.51 -3.25 4.66
N MET A 209 -11.90 -4.30 5.19
CA MET A 209 -12.43 -5.67 5.06
C MET A 209 -13.75 -5.86 5.80
N ALA A 210 -13.85 -5.30 7.03
CA ALA A 210 -15.03 -5.48 7.87
C ALA A 210 -16.25 -4.75 7.31
N PHE A 211 -16.11 -3.48 6.94
CA PHE A 211 -17.23 -2.58 6.71
C PHE A 211 -17.48 -2.27 5.23
N LEU A 212 -16.47 -2.43 4.37
CA LEU A 212 -16.57 -2.13 2.94
C LEU A 212 -16.32 -3.35 2.04
N ASP A 213 -16.22 -4.55 2.61
CA ASP A 213 -15.95 -5.80 1.87
C ASP A 213 -14.72 -5.72 0.95
N ALA A 214 -13.74 -4.89 1.32
CA ALA A 214 -12.56 -4.64 0.50
C ALA A 214 -11.70 -5.91 0.35
N ARG A 215 -11.15 -6.07 -0.85
CA ARG A 215 -10.15 -7.11 -1.15
C ARG A 215 -8.76 -6.53 -1.01
N LEU A 216 -7.88 -7.22 -0.28
CA LEU A 216 -6.47 -6.87 -0.24
C LEU A 216 -5.77 -7.45 -1.47
N GLN A 217 -4.97 -6.64 -2.15
CA GLN A 217 -4.16 -7.04 -3.29
C GLN A 217 -2.76 -6.43 -3.18
N PRO A 218 -1.70 -7.15 -3.58
CA PRO A 218 -0.37 -6.55 -3.73
C PRO A 218 -0.40 -5.38 -4.70
N GLY A 219 0.30 -4.28 -4.34
CA GLY A 219 0.34 -3.07 -5.17
C GLY A 219 0.83 -3.34 -6.59
N ILE A 220 1.85 -4.20 -6.73
CA ILE A 220 2.37 -4.58 -8.06
C ILE A 220 1.30 -5.24 -8.95
N SER A 221 0.43 -6.08 -8.40
CA SER A 221 -0.63 -6.73 -9.18
C SER A 221 -1.57 -5.70 -9.80
N LEU A 222 -1.94 -4.67 -9.05
CA LEU A 222 -2.80 -3.58 -9.54
C LEU A 222 -2.12 -2.78 -10.67
N VAL A 223 -0.81 -2.54 -10.55
CA VAL A 223 -0.04 -1.87 -11.62
C VAL A 223 -0.01 -2.72 -12.88
N LEU A 224 0.31 -4.01 -12.75
CA LEU A 224 0.40 -4.92 -13.90
C LEU A 224 -0.97 -5.11 -14.60
N GLU A 225 -2.07 -5.11 -13.84
CA GLU A 225 -3.43 -5.12 -14.40
C GLU A 225 -3.71 -3.82 -15.17
N ALA A 226 -3.41 -2.67 -14.57
CA ALA A 226 -3.69 -1.37 -15.18
C ALA A 226 -2.92 -1.14 -16.49
N ILE A 227 -1.66 -1.57 -16.57
CA ILE A 227 -0.84 -1.47 -17.79
C ILE A 227 -1.10 -2.64 -18.76
N GLN A 228 -2.05 -3.51 -18.48
CA GLN A 228 -2.35 -4.71 -19.29
C GLN A 228 -1.11 -5.56 -19.59
N TYR A 229 -0.23 -5.73 -18.59
CA TYR A 229 1.07 -6.36 -18.74
C TYR A 229 1.03 -7.72 -19.45
N THR A 230 0.04 -8.55 -19.15
CA THR A 230 -0.15 -9.87 -19.81
C THR A 230 -0.39 -9.77 -21.32
N GLN A 231 -0.99 -8.66 -21.80
CA GLN A 231 -1.17 -8.45 -23.25
C GLN A 231 0.17 -8.16 -23.93
N HIS A 232 1.03 -7.36 -23.28
CA HIS A 232 2.38 -7.08 -23.78
C HIS A 232 3.25 -8.32 -23.80
N LEU A 233 3.11 -9.22 -22.81
CA LEU A 233 3.87 -10.46 -22.74
C LEU A 233 3.55 -11.45 -23.86
N LYS A 234 2.36 -11.42 -24.45
CA LYS A 234 1.95 -12.37 -25.52
C LYS A 234 2.92 -12.42 -26.70
N TYR A 235 3.60 -11.33 -26.96
CA TYR A 235 4.51 -11.18 -28.12
C TYR A 235 5.96 -10.93 -27.67
N ALA A 236 6.22 -11.00 -26.37
CA ALA A 236 7.56 -10.78 -25.84
C ALA A 236 8.39 -12.05 -25.89
N ALA A 237 9.60 -11.98 -26.43
CA ALA A 237 10.60 -13.04 -26.36
C ALA A 237 11.38 -13.02 -25.03
N LEU A 238 11.38 -11.88 -24.35
CA LEU A 238 12.09 -11.63 -23.10
C LEU A 238 11.39 -10.48 -22.35
N ALA A 239 11.30 -10.59 -21.03
CA ALA A 239 10.95 -9.47 -20.17
C ALA A 239 12.19 -9.01 -19.38
N ILE A 240 12.36 -7.71 -19.24
CA ILE A 240 13.43 -7.10 -18.46
C ILE A 240 12.80 -6.34 -17.31
N VAL A 241 13.19 -6.69 -16.08
CA VAL A 241 12.76 -6.00 -14.87
C VAL A 241 13.95 -5.28 -14.23
N GLY A 242 13.70 -4.21 -13.50
CA GLY A 242 14.79 -3.43 -12.90
C GLY A 242 14.45 -2.83 -11.55
N GLU A 243 15.48 -2.68 -10.71
CA GLU A 243 15.40 -1.94 -9.46
C GLU A 243 16.77 -1.37 -9.06
N GLY A 244 16.78 -0.46 -8.06
CA GLY A 244 18.03 0.15 -7.58
C GLY A 244 18.93 -0.86 -6.88
N LYS A 245 18.37 -1.76 -6.05
CA LYS A 245 19.09 -2.80 -5.30
C LYS A 245 18.30 -4.10 -5.34
N LEU A 246 18.92 -5.18 -5.79
CA LEU A 246 18.39 -6.53 -5.77
C LEU A 246 18.97 -7.28 -4.56
N ASP A 247 18.13 -7.61 -3.58
CA ASP A 247 18.49 -8.30 -2.34
C ASP A 247 17.40 -9.31 -1.91
N SER A 248 17.59 -9.98 -0.77
CA SER A 248 16.62 -10.94 -0.24
C SER A 248 15.23 -10.33 0.04
N GLN A 249 15.13 -9.02 0.29
CA GLN A 249 13.84 -8.36 0.43
C GLN A 249 13.11 -8.20 -0.91
N SER A 250 13.85 -8.10 -2.02
CA SER A 250 13.28 -8.05 -3.37
C SER A 250 12.51 -9.32 -3.70
N LEU A 251 12.94 -10.49 -3.15
CA LEU A 251 12.27 -11.78 -3.32
C LEU A 251 10.87 -11.84 -2.67
N ASN A 252 10.59 -10.99 -1.70
CA ASN A 252 9.31 -10.96 -0.99
C ASN A 252 8.16 -10.26 -1.75
N GLY A 253 8.18 -10.31 -3.09
CA GLY A 253 7.07 -9.84 -3.92
C GLY A 253 7.11 -8.36 -4.30
N LYS A 254 8.30 -7.70 -4.22
CA LYS A 254 8.48 -6.37 -4.79
C LYS A 254 8.22 -6.36 -6.30
N ALA A 255 8.14 -5.17 -6.89
CA ALA A 255 7.75 -4.97 -8.29
C ALA A 255 8.48 -5.89 -9.31
N PRO A 256 9.81 -6.07 -9.27
CA PRO A 256 10.52 -6.95 -10.21
C PRO A 256 10.06 -8.40 -10.12
N VAL A 257 9.95 -8.93 -8.90
CA VAL A 257 9.52 -10.32 -8.66
C VAL A 257 8.05 -10.52 -9.00
N GLY A 258 7.20 -9.55 -8.69
CA GLY A 258 5.79 -9.60 -9.10
C GLY A 258 5.62 -9.67 -10.61
N ALA A 259 6.34 -8.82 -11.36
CA ALA A 259 6.34 -8.84 -12.82
C ALA A 259 6.94 -10.15 -13.38
N ALA A 260 8.04 -10.63 -12.79
CA ALA A 260 8.69 -11.87 -13.21
C ALA A 260 7.78 -13.10 -13.05
N LYS A 261 7.05 -13.21 -11.94
CA LYS A 261 6.08 -14.30 -11.72
C LYS A 261 4.98 -14.33 -12.78
N VAL A 262 4.46 -13.17 -13.16
CA VAL A 262 3.45 -13.09 -14.23
C VAL A 262 4.05 -13.48 -15.58
N ALA A 263 5.27 -13.02 -15.90
CA ALA A 263 5.97 -13.38 -17.13
C ALA A 263 6.26 -14.90 -17.19
N GLN A 264 6.71 -15.49 -16.08
CA GLN A 264 6.96 -16.94 -15.96
C GLN A 264 5.69 -17.76 -16.23
N MET A 265 4.53 -17.34 -15.66
CA MET A 265 3.24 -18.00 -15.95
C MET A 265 2.86 -17.93 -17.44
N MET A 266 3.31 -16.91 -18.15
CA MET A 266 3.11 -16.74 -19.60
C MET A 266 4.19 -17.42 -20.44
N GLY A 267 5.18 -18.09 -19.84
CA GLY A 267 6.29 -18.74 -20.53
C GLY A 267 7.34 -17.76 -21.09
N VAL A 268 7.36 -16.51 -20.63
CA VAL A 268 8.33 -15.50 -21.06
C VAL A 268 9.49 -15.44 -20.08
N PRO A 269 10.73 -15.70 -20.53
CA PRO A 269 11.91 -15.62 -19.67
C PRO A 269 12.14 -14.17 -19.19
N VAL A 270 12.68 -14.03 -17.97
CA VAL A 270 12.92 -12.73 -17.35
C VAL A 270 14.37 -12.59 -16.93
N ILE A 271 14.95 -11.44 -17.22
CA ILE A 271 16.21 -11.00 -16.64
C ILE A 271 16.00 -9.76 -15.76
N ALA A 272 16.77 -9.67 -14.68
CA ALA A 272 16.76 -8.49 -13.81
C ALA A 272 18.01 -7.63 -14.08
N ILE A 273 17.79 -6.30 -14.05
CA ILE A 273 18.87 -5.31 -14.10
C ILE A 273 18.81 -4.51 -12.80
N ALA A 274 19.93 -4.40 -12.08
CA ALA A 274 19.97 -3.67 -10.82
C ALA A 274 21.19 -2.76 -10.71
N GLY A 275 21.06 -1.66 -9.97
CA GLY A 275 22.18 -0.82 -9.59
C GLY A 275 23.18 -1.54 -8.70
N TYR A 276 22.66 -2.31 -7.74
CA TYR A 276 23.45 -3.18 -6.86
C TYR A 276 22.77 -4.54 -6.72
N ILE A 277 23.56 -5.59 -6.73
CA ILE A 277 23.12 -6.97 -6.49
C ILE A 277 23.83 -7.44 -5.22
N ASP A 278 23.08 -7.88 -4.24
CA ASP A 278 23.62 -8.35 -2.97
C ASP A 278 24.37 -9.67 -3.17
N ASP A 279 25.60 -9.74 -2.63
CA ASP A 279 26.48 -10.91 -2.78
C ASP A 279 25.91 -12.18 -2.13
N GLN A 280 24.96 -12.02 -1.20
CA GLN A 280 24.31 -13.14 -0.52
C GLN A 280 23.02 -13.60 -1.21
N LEU A 281 22.66 -12.96 -2.33
CA LEU A 281 21.46 -13.32 -3.08
C LEU A 281 21.65 -14.69 -3.77
N ASP A 282 20.80 -15.66 -3.40
CA ASP A 282 20.82 -16.98 -4.04
C ASP A 282 20.15 -16.92 -5.44
N LEU A 283 20.94 -17.24 -6.46
CA LEU A 283 20.45 -17.31 -7.84
C LEU A 283 19.36 -18.38 -8.04
N ASN A 284 19.34 -19.42 -7.21
CA ASN A 284 18.26 -20.43 -7.29
C ASN A 284 16.94 -19.86 -6.75
N GLU A 285 16.98 -19.05 -5.69
CA GLU A 285 15.80 -18.35 -5.19
C GLU A 285 15.27 -17.35 -6.23
N LEU A 286 16.17 -16.62 -6.92
CA LEU A 286 15.77 -15.76 -8.04
C LEU A 286 15.06 -16.54 -9.15
N ARG A 287 15.58 -17.69 -9.56
CA ARG A 287 14.95 -18.53 -10.58
C ARG A 287 13.59 -19.06 -10.13
N GLN A 288 13.44 -19.44 -8.86
CA GLN A 288 12.14 -19.83 -8.30
C GLN A 288 11.12 -18.68 -8.35
N CYS A 289 11.60 -17.42 -8.32
CA CYS A 289 10.78 -16.23 -8.51
C CYS A 289 10.55 -15.86 -9.98
N GLY A 290 11.06 -16.65 -10.94
CA GLY A 290 10.89 -16.44 -12.38
C GLY A 290 11.96 -15.54 -13.02
N ILE A 291 13.05 -15.18 -12.31
CA ILE A 291 14.16 -14.39 -12.83
C ILE A 291 15.32 -15.32 -13.17
N GLU A 292 15.61 -15.51 -14.46
CA GLU A 292 16.62 -16.45 -14.95
C GLU A 292 18.05 -15.96 -14.72
N ALA A 293 18.28 -14.66 -14.85
CA ALA A 293 19.58 -14.03 -14.65
C ALA A 293 19.45 -12.60 -14.15
N CYS A 294 20.50 -12.10 -13.49
CA CYS A 294 20.57 -10.71 -13.06
C CYS A 294 21.90 -10.07 -13.48
N PHE A 295 21.85 -8.78 -13.79
CA PHE A 295 22.99 -8.00 -14.26
C PHE A 295 23.09 -6.68 -13.48
N SER A 296 24.31 -6.34 -13.02
CA SER A 296 24.59 -5.04 -12.45
C SER A 296 24.78 -4.00 -13.55
N VAL A 297 24.18 -2.82 -13.33
CA VAL A 297 24.42 -1.63 -14.18
C VAL A 297 25.79 -1.02 -13.89
N VAL A 298 26.31 -1.20 -12.67
CA VAL A 298 27.59 -0.67 -12.25
C VAL A 298 28.73 -1.53 -12.83
N ASN A 299 29.65 -0.86 -13.58
CA ASN A 299 30.69 -1.57 -14.33
C ASN A 299 31.95 -1.89 -13.54
N GLY A 300 32.09 -1.40 -12.32
CA GLY A 300 33.25 -1.60 -11.43
C GLY A 300 33.11 -0.86 -10.14
N PRO A 301 34.06 -1.00 -9.20
CA PRO A 301 34.01 -0.34 -7.91
C PRO A 301 33.96 1.18 -8.06
N CYS A 302 32.94 1.80 -7.51
CA CYS A 302 32.77 3.25 -7.44
C CYS A 302 31.93 3.61 -6.22
N ASP A 303 31.92 4.87 -5.84
CA ASP A 303 31.04 5.39 -4.80
C ASP A 303 29.60 5.59 -5.33
N LEU A 304 28.63 5.71 -4.42
CA LEU A 304 27.23 5.86 -4.78
C LEU A 304 26.96 7.11 -5.65
N PRO A 305 27.51 8.31 -5.36
CA PRO A 305 27.35 9.48 -6.21
C PRO A 305 27.79 9.23 -7.66
N THR A 306 28.94 8.58 -7.86
CA THR A 306 29.47 8.22 -9.18
C THR A 306 28.54 7.19 -9.86
N ALA A 307 28.10 6.15 -9.16
CA ALA A 307 27.17 5.17 -9.70
C ALA A 307 25.87 5.81 -10.20
N LEU A 308 25.30 6.73 -9.41
CA LEU A 308 24.07 7.46 -9.77
C LEU A 308 24.30 8.39 -10.98
N SER A 309 25.41 9.14 -11.02
CA SER A 309 25.70 10.05 -12.11
C SER A 309 25.96 9.37 -13.45
N GLN A 310 26.46 8.13 -13.42
CA GLN A 310 26.75 7.32 -14.60
C GLN A 310 25.64 6.31 -14.94
N GLY A 311 24.56 6.28 -14.18
CA GLY A 311 23.50 5.27 -14.29
C GLY A 311 22.94 5.12 -15.70
N GLU A 312 22.59 6.22 -16.35
CA GLU A 312 22.02 6.23 -17.70
C GLU A 312 23.01 5.66 -18.72
N SER A 313 24.25 6.17 -18.77
CA SER A 313 25.27 5.71 -19.71
C SER A 313 25.63 4.24 -19.53
N ASN A 314 25.68 3.78 -18.29
CA ASN A 314 25.95 2.39 -17.96
C ASN A 314 24.78 1.48 -18.37
N LEU A 315 23.54 1.92 -18.19
CA LEU A 315 22.34 1.17 -18.60
C LEU A 315 22.29 1.04 -20.13
N ILE A 316 22.60 2.10 -20.89
CA ILE A 316 22.70 2.07 -22.36
C ILE A 316 23.74 1.02 -22.77
N ARG A 317 24.94 1.07 -22.19
CA ARG A 317 26.02 0.13 -22.51
C ARG A 317 25.65 -1.32 -22.18
N LEU A 318 24.97 -1.58 -21.05
CA LEU A 318 24.48 -2.90 -20.71
C LEU A 318 23.43 -3.37 -21.73
N GLY A 319 22.53 -2.51 -22.16
CA GLY A 319 21.54 -2.80 -23.20
C GLY A 319 22.18 -3.16 -24.55
N GLU A 320 23.22 -2.44 -24.97
CA GLU A 320 24.00 -2.76 -26.18
C GLU A 320 24.70 -4.13 -26.10
N ASN A 321 25.28 -4.47 -24.92
CA ASN A 321 25.92 -5.77 -24.70
C ASN A 321 24.89 -6.92 -24.73
N LEU A 322 23.75 -6.76 -24.07
CA LEU A 322 22.67 -7.73 -24.11
C LEU A 322 22.13 -7.93 -25.53
N ALA A 323 21.89 -6.83 -26.27
CA ALA A 323 21.46 -6.91 -27.67
C ALA A 323 22.50 -7.60 -28.56
N GLY A 324 23.80 -7.35 -28.34
CA GLY A 324 24.90 -8.06 -29.01
C GLY A 324 24.88 -9.55 -28.72
N TYR A 325 24.75 -9.93 -27.47
CA TYR A 325 24.65 -11.33 -27.05
C TYR A 325 23.46 -12.04 -27.71
N PHE A 326 22.25 -11.45 -27.63
CA PHE A 326 21.08 -12.05 -28.26
C PHE A 326 21.20 -12.18 -29.78
N ARG A 327 21.81 -11.23 -30.47
CA ARG A 327 22.10 -11.39 -31.92
C ARG A 327 23.02 -12.56 -32.20
N ALA A 328 24.03 -12.77 -31.36
CA ALA A 328 25.00 -13.84 -31.57
C ALA A 328 24.43 -15.28 -31.35
N ILE A 329 23.39 -15.41 -30.51
CA ILE A 329 22.78 -16.71 -30.23
C ILE A 329 21.54 -17.01 -31.08
N LEU A 330 20.94 -15.99 -31.74
CA LEU A 330 19.77 -16.14 -32.58
C LEU A 330 20.11 -16.14 -34.10
N SER A 331 21.38 -15.88 -34.44
CA SER A 331 21.93 -15.99 -35.80
C SER A 331 22.41 -17.40 -36.07
#